data_750449a43abde73e49754e2957336355
#
_entry.id   750449a43abde73e49754e2957336355
#
_cell.length_a   1.000
_cell.length_b   1.000
_cell.length_c   1.000
_cell.angle_alpha   90.00
_cell.angle_beta   90.00
_cell.angle_gamma   90.00
#
_symmetry.space_group_name_H-M   'P 1'
#
loop_
_entity.id
_entity.type
_entity.pdbx_description
1 polymer ?
#
loop_
_entity_poly.entity_id
_entity_poly.type
_entity_poly.pdbx_seq_one_letter_code
_entity_poly.pdbx_strand_id
1 'polypeptide(L)'
;MNTFDRIRVYFNLRPDLEEEQAIIEEVTRGVSYRGANLWILIAAIFIASLGLNVNSTAVIIGAMLISPLMGPIIGMGLAVGTNDLDLLKRALKNFSIATLISVLTATIYFFISPLEEAQSELLARTTPTIYDVLIAFFGGAAGIIALSTRGRGGNVIPGVAIATALMPPLCTAGYGLATGQLNFFFGAFYLFFINTVFISLATALGVRMMRFHYHEFLSPERAKHARNILMLIVIATTIPAVMMTVNIIRTSIFENGLRRFISSELAQPGTQILSSGTDAATKELRVIAVGRTITKEKQRSASENMEHYGLGGYQLAVIQGGASDSLLALSSQLAQRVYSQESEHQKLLELSADNAALTQQLNAYTRCEEVAEAIRPELAVLFPAVRSLSLARTVEVQRDTTATRRFVTAVFAVDDSKSWTSDDATRFQEWLKTRLSGDSIVLLPRTQAATTAARR
;
A
#
# COMPACT_ATOMS: atom_id res chain seq x y z
N MET A 1 30.68 -25.78 17.36
CA MET A 1 29.40 -25.57 16.69
C MET A 1 29.68 -24.71 15.47
N ASN A 2 29.59 -25.28 14.28
CA ASN A 2 29.91 -24.61 13.01
C ASN A 2 28.95 -23.40 12.80
N THR A 3 29.43 -22.40 12.08
CA THR A 3 28.61 -21.21 11.75
C THR A 3 27.27 -21.60 11.08
N PHE A 4 27.28 -22.67 10.28
CA PHE A 4 26.10 -23.27 9.67
C PHE A 4 25.09 -23.81 10.71
N ASP A 5 25.56 -24.44 11.78
CA ASP A 5 24.69 -24.98 12.85
C ASP A 5 24.05 -23.86 13.66
N ARG A 6 24.76 -22.75 13.87
CA ARG A 6 24.20 -21.54 14.51
C ARG A 6 23.09 -20.92 13.65
N ILE A 7 23.33 -20.75 12.35
CA ILE A 7 22.33 -20.22 11.41
C ILE A 7 21.07 -21.10 11.40
N ARG A 8 21.25 -22.43 11.37
CA ARG A 8 20.13 -23.39 11.37
C ARG A 8 19.27 -23.30 12.64
N VAL A 9 19.85 -22.99 13.79
CA VAL A 9 19.11 -22.80 15.05
C VAL A 9 18.23 -21.55 14.98
N TYR A 10 18.73 -20.42 14.44
CA TYR A 10 17.96 -19.18 14.31
C TYR A 10 16.79 -19.30 13.31
N PHE A 11 16.91 -20.13 12.28
CA PHE A 11 15.87 -20.36 11.27
C PHE A 11 14.98 -21.59 11.56
N ASN A 12 15.13 -22.20 12.73
CA ASN A 12 14.32 -23.35 13.10
C ASN A 12 12.96 -22.91 13.64
N LEU A 13 11.92 -23.08 12.84
CA LEU A 13 10.52 -22.75 13.20
C LEU A 13 9.90 -23.73 14.21
N ARG A 14 10.42 -24.94 14.33
CA ARG A 14 9.78 -26.01 15.11
C ARG A 14 9.48 -25.69 16.58
N PRO A 15 10.37 -25.00 17.35
CA PRO A 15 10.09 -24.66 18.73
C PRO A 15 8.90 -23.72 18.91
N ASP A 16 8.62 -22.90 17.89
CA ASP A 16 7.60 -21.86 17.94
C ASP A 16 6.25 -22.29 17.35
N LEU A 17 6.19 -23.50 16.73
CA LEU A 17 4.97 -24.00 16.12
C LEU A 17 3.93 -24.38 17.17
N GLU A 18 2.68 -24.09 16.88
CA GLU A 18 1.50 -24.57 17.60
C GLU A 18 1.24 -26.04 17.26
N GLU A 19 0.34 -26.69 18.00
CA GLU A 19 -0.08 -28.05 17.68
C GLU A 19 -0.76 -28.09 16.29
N GLU A 20 -0.38 -29.07 15.48
CA GLU A 20 -0.87 -29.22 14.11
C GLU A 20 -2.41 -29.22 14.03
N GLN A 21 -3.08 -29.89 14.97
CA GLN A 21 -4.53 -29.94 15.02
C GLN A 21 -5.16 -28.57 15.27
N ALA A 22 -4.57 -27.77 16.16
CA ALA A 22 -5.05 -26.43 16.45
C ALA A 22 -4.93 -25.51 15.22
N ILE A 23 -3.83 -25.64 14.47
CA ILE A 23 -3.63 -24.88 13.21
C ILE A 23 -4.66 -25.29 12.16
N ILE A 24 -4.88 -26.60 11.98
CA ILE A 24 -5.89 -27.13 11.04
C ILE A 24 -7.30 -26.66 11.42
N GLU A 25 -7.65 -26.67 12.71
CA GLU A 25 -8.94 -26.19 13.18
C GLU A 25 -9.11 -24.69 12.95
N GLU A 26 -8.11 -23.88 13.24
CA GLU A 26 -8.14 -22.43 13.05
C GLU A 26 -8.32 -22.08 11.57
N VAL A 27 -7.52 -22.69 10.69
CA VAL A 27 -7.66 -22.51 9.23
C VAL A 27 -9.03 -22.99 8.75
N THR A 28 -9.49 -24.17 9.20
CA THR A 28 -10.80 -24.73 8.79
C THR A 28 -11.96 -23.84 9.25
N ARG A 29 -11.86 -23.24 10.43
CA ARG A 29 -12.82 -22.24 10.93
C ARG A 29 -12.84 -21.00 10.04
N GLY A 30 -11.66 -20.51 9.62
CA GLY A 30 -11.52 -19.38 8.71
C GLY A 30 -12.06 -19.64 7.29
N VAL A 31 -12.12 -20.90 6.86
CA VAL A 31 -12.73 -21.29 5.56
C VAL A 31 -14.24 -21.05 5.54
N SER A 32 -14.92 -21.06 6.69
CA SER A 32 -16.38 -20.98 6.76
C SER A 32 -16.88 -19.56 6.45
N TYR A 33 -17.66 -19.44 5.36
CA TYR A 33 -18.27 -18.19 4.89
C TYR A 33 -19.77 -18.20 5.16
N ARG A 34 -20.17 -17.91 6.39
CA ARG A 34 -21.59 -17.86 6.82
C ARG A 34 -21.80 -16.74 7.84
N GLY A 35 -22.98 -16.17 7.85
CA GLY A 35 -23.42 -15.20 8.85
C GLY A 35 -22.55 -13.93 8.86
N ALA A 36 -21.90 -13.63 9.97
CA ALA A 36 -21.14 -12.41 10.17
C ALA A 36 -20.02 -12.18 9.13
N ASN A 37 -19.31 -13.24 8.74
CA ASN A 37 -18.20 -13.13 7.77
C ASN A 37 -18.66 -12.59 6.41
N LEU A 38 -19.89 -12.91 6.01
CA LEU A 38 -20.48 -12.42 4.77
C LEU A 38 -20.77 -10.92 4.82
N TRP A 39 -21.37 -10.45 5.92
CA TRP A 39 -21.65 -9.04 6.13
C TRP A 39 -20.37 -8.21 6.27
N ILE A 40 -19.38 -8.76 6.97
CA ILE A 40 -18.05 -8.13 7.08
C ILE A 40 -17.40 -8.00 5.70
N LEU A 41 -17.49 -9.05 4.86
CA LEU A 41 -16.98 -9.00 3.49
C LEU A 41 -17.66 -7.90 2.68
N ILE A 42 -18.99 -7.84 2.69
CA ILE A 42 -19.74 -6.81 1.97
C ILE A 42 -19.33 -5.41 2.42
N ALA A 43 -19.27 -5.17 3.74
CA ALA A 43 -18.83 -3.90 4.29
C ALA A 43 -17.39 -3.56 3.89
N ALA A 44 -16.49 -4.53 3.95
CA ALA A 44 -15.08 -4.36 3.56
C ALA A 44 -14.93 -4.01 2.07
N ILE A 45 -15.68 -4.69 1.18
CA ILE A 45 -15.69 -4.37 -0.26
C ILE A 45 -16.26 -2.97 -0.52
N PHE A 46 -17.30 -2.55 0.20
CA PHE A 46 -17.83 -1.19 0.11
C PHE A 46 -16.77 -0.15 0.48
N ILE A 47 -16.10 -0.34 1.62
CA ILE A 47 -15.05 0.59 2.09
C ILE A 47 -13.86 0.60 1.12
N ALA A 48 -13.46 -0.56 0.60
CA ALA A 48 -12.38 -0.65 -0.40
C ALA A 48 -12.75 0.05 -1.70
N SER A 49 -13.98 -0.12 -2.17
CA SER A 49 -14.48 0.54 -3.38
C SER A 49 -14.55 2.06 -3.21
N LEU A 50 -14.99 2.54 -2.03
CA LEU A 50 -14.91 3.95 -1.65
C LEU A 50 -13.46 4.45 -1.68
N GLY A 51 -12.53 3.70 -1.05
CA GLY A 51 -11.11 4.03 -1.01
C GLY A 51 -10.49 4.13 -2.40
N LEU A 52 -10.82 3.20 -3.31
CA LEU A 52 -10.38 3.22 -4.71
C LEU A 52 -10.96 4.44 -5.47
N ASN A 53 -12.21 4.77 -5.22
CA ASN A 53 -12.90 5.87 -5.88
C ASN A 53 -12.34 7.25 -5.47
N VAL A 54 -11.99 7.42 -4.18
CA VAL A 54 -11.38 8.66 -3.67
C VAL A 54 -9.84 8.62 -3.69
N ASN A 55 -9.25 7.61 -4.33
CA ASN A 55 -7.79 7.41 -4.45
C ASN A 55 -7.04 7.42 -3.10
N SER A 56 -7.65 6.86 -2.05
CA SER A 56 -7.10 6.84 -0.70
C SER A 56 -6.54 5.47 -0.34
N THR A 57 -5.22 5.30 -0.49
CA THR A 57 -4.50 4.06 -0.13
C THR A 57 -4.72 3.66 1.33
N ALA A 58 -4.83 4.63 2.25
CA ALA A 58 -5.06 4.36 3.67
C ALA A 58 -6.42 3.70 3.93
N VAL A 59 -7.49 4.18 3.28
CA VAL A 59 -8.83 3.60 3.39
C VAL A 59 -8.87 2.20 2.79
N ILE A 60 -8.20 2.00 1.65
CA ILE A 60 -8.07 0.70 1.00
C ILE A 60 -7.40 -0.31 1.94
N ILE A 61 -6.26 0.06 2.55
CA ILE A 61 -5.54 -0.80 3.52
C ILE A 61 -6.43 -1.11 4.72
N GLY A 62 -7.15 -0.13 5.28
CA GLY A 62 -8.09 -0.35 6.38
C GLY A 62 -9.18 -1.38 6.04
N ALA A 63 -9.76 -1.30 4.85
CA ALA A 63 -10.74 -2.25 4.36
C ALA A 63 -10.18 -3.67 4.22
N MET A 64 -8.95 -3.79 3.74
CA MET A 64 -8.26 -5.07 3.58
C MET A 64 -8.05 -5.81 4.90
N LEU A 65 -7.77 -5.06 5.99
CA LEU A 65 -7.53 -5.62 7.31
C LEU A 65 -8.75 -6.32 7.90
N ILE A 66 -9.95 -5.87 7.58
CA ILE A 66 -11.21 -6.45 8.07
C ILE A 66 -11.77 -7.55 7.16
N SER A 67 -11.17 -7.72 5.96
CA SER A 67 -11.69 -8.66 4.97
C SER A 67 -11.41 -10.13 5.31
N PRO A 68 -12.43 -10.99 5.32
CA PRO A 68 -12.25 -12.41 5.62
C PRO A 68 -11.84 -13.26 4.40
N LEU A 69 -11.41 -12.66 3.26
CA LEU A 69 -11.06 -13.40 2.03
C LEU A 69 -9.86 -14.35 2.19
N MET A 70 -8.99 -14.10 3.16
CA MET A 70 -7.78 -14.88 3.40
C MET A 70 -8.07 -16.35 3.75
N GLY A 71 -9.10 -16.59 4.57
CA GLY A 71 -9.41 -17.92 5.13
C GLY A 71 -9.55 -19.02 4.07
N PRO A 72 -10.44 -18.87 3.08
CA PRO A 72 -10.61 -19.86 2.02
C PRO A 72 -9.33 -20.13 1.20
N ILE A 73 -8.49 -19.11 0.96
CA ILE A 73 -7.28 -19.24 0.14
C ILE A 73 -6.19 -20.01 0.89
N ILE A 74 -5.96 -19.68 2.15
CA ILE A 74 -5.05 -20.46 3.02
C ILE A 74 -5.60 -21.87 3.19
N GLY A 75 -6.93 -22.01 3.34
CA GLY A 75 -7.59 -23.31 3.40
C GLY A 75 -7.36 -24.17 2.17
N MET A 76 -7.36 -23.59 0.96
CA MET A 76 -6.99 -24.31 -0.27
C MET A 76 -5.53 -24.77 -0.23
N GLY A 77 -4.62 -23.90 0.19
CA GLY A 77 -3.21 -24.23 0.31
C GLY A 77 -2.94 -25.33 1.36
N LEU A 78 -3.58 -25.24 2.53
CA LEU A 78 -3.50 -26.28 3.56
C LEU A 78 -4.03 -27.62 3.03
N ALA A 79 -5.20 -27.61 2.39
CA ALA A 79 -5.82 -28.82 1.82
C ALA A 79 -4.93 -29.52 0.80
N VAL A 80 -4.26 -28.75 -0.05
CA VAL A 80 -3.26 -29.27 -1.00
C VAL A 80 -2.02 -29.80 -0.28
N GLY A 81 -1.54 -29.09 0.74
CA GLY A 81 -0.38 -29.48 1.55
C GLY A 81 -0.58 -30.78 2.32
N THR A 82 -1.78 -30.99 2.88
CA THR A 82 -2.16 -32.18 3.68
C THR A 82 -2.88 -33.27 2.88
N ASN A 83 -3.12 -33.07 1.57
CA ASN A 83 -3.92 -33.95 0.71
C ASN A 83 -5.38 -34.15 1.17
N ASP A 84 -6.01 -33.13 1.76
CA ASP A 84 -7.41 -33.16 2.20
C ASP A 84 -8.35 -32.63 1.10
N LEU A 85 -8.99 -33.54 0.37
CA LEU A 85 -9.98 -33.20 -0.69
C LEU A 85 -11.24 -32.55 -0.17
N ASP A 86 -11.70 -32.93 1.02
CA ASP A 86 -12.95 -32.42 1.55
C ASP A 86 -12.79 -30.99 2.04
N LEU A 87 -11.64 -30.68 2.63
CA LEU A 87 -11.27 -29.31 2.93
C LEU A 87 -11.10 -28.47 1.65
N LEU A 88 -10.45 -29.02 0.61
CA LEU A 88 -10.27 -28.32 -0.67
C LEU A 88 -11.61 -27.97 -1.31
N LYS A 89 -12.56 -28.93 -1.39
CA LYS A 89 -13.90 -28.68 -1.94
C LYS A 89 -14.65 -27.59 -1.18
N ARG A 90 -14.59 -27.64 0.16
CA ARG A 90 -15.22 -26.63 1.03
C ARG A 90 -14.58 -25.26 0.83
N ALA A 91 -13.24 -25.19 0.81
CA ALA A 91 -12.49 -23.97 0.62
C ALA A 91 -12.77 -23.35 -0.76
N LEU A 92 -12.73 -24.14 -1.83
CA LEU A 92 -13.01 -23.70 -3.20
C LEU A 92 -14.45 -23.19 -3.36
N LYS A 93 -15.43 -23.91 -2.79
CA LYS A 93 -16.84 -23.48 -2.80
C LYS A 93 -17.01 -22.13 -2.10
N ASN A 94 -16.47 -21.98 -0.90
CA ASN A 94 -16.60 -20.76 -0.12
C ASN A 94 -15.83 -19.59 -0.74
N PHE A 95 -14.66 -19.87 -1.32
CA PHE A 95 -13.88 -18.91 -2.12
C PHE A 95 -14.67 -18.39 -3.32
N SER A 96 -15.32 -19.29 -4.09
CA SER A 96 -16.12 -18.89 -5.26
C SER A 96 -17.32 -18.03 -4.86
N ILE A 97 -18.00 -18.38 -3.75
CA ILE A 97 -19.11 -17.59 -3.20
C ILE A 97 -18.61 -16.20 -2.77
N ALA A 98 -17.50 -16.15 -2.03
CA ALA A 98 -16.92 -14.89 -1.57
C ALA A 98 -16.51 -13.99 -2.75
N THR A 99 -15.86 -14.56 -3.76
CA THR A 99 -15.45 -13.86 -4.99
C THR A 99 -16.68 -13.28 -5.72
N LEU A 100 -17.72 -14.09 -5.91
CA LEU A 100 -18.93 -13.65 -6.60
C LEU A 100 -19.61 -12.50 -5.85
N ILE A 101 -19.76 -12.62 -4.53
CA ILE A 101 -20.37 -11.58 -3.69
C ILE A 101 -19.51 -10.32 -3.71
N SER A 102 -18.17 -10.44 -3.65
CA SER A 102 -17.26 -9.29 -3.71
C SER A 102 -17.40 -8.52 -5.02
N VAL A 103 -17.35 -9.23 -6.14
CA VAL A 103 -17.51 -8.60 -7.47
C VAL A 103 -18.88 -7.96 -7.61
N LEU A 104 -19.94 -8.66 -7.18
CA LEU A 104 -21.31 -8.14 -7.24
C LEU A 104 -21.46 -6.86 -6.38
N THR A 105 -20.97 -6.90 -5.14
CA THR A 105 -21.00 -5.74 -4.23
C THR A 105 -20.25 -4.54 -4.81
N ALA A 106 -19.04 -4.76 -5.35
CA ALA A 106 -18.27 -3.71 -5.99
C ALA A 106 -18.98 -3.17 -7.24
N THR A 107 -19.56 -4.05 -8.07
CA THR A 107 -20.33 -3.64 -9.24
C THR A 107 -21.52 -2.76 -8.88
N ILE A 108 -22.28 -3.14 -7.85
CA ILE A 108 -23.41 -2.34 -7.35
C ILE A 108 -22.93 -0.98 -6.85
N TYR A 109 -21.82 -0.94 -6.10
CA TYR A 109 -21.25 0.30 -5.60
C TYR A 109 -20.88 1.25 -6.76
N PHE A 110 -20.09 0.77 -7.72
CA PHE A 110 -19.62 1.62 -8.84
C PHE A 110 -20.74 1.99 -9.79
N PHE A 111 -21.78 1.16 -9.91
CA PHE A 111 -22.96 1.51 -10.70
C PHE A 111 -23.77 2.67 -10.11
N ILE A 112 -23.80 2.77 -8.77
CA ILE A 112 -24.51 3.85 -8.06
C ILE A 112 -23.62 5.09 -7.90
N SER A 113 -22.31 4.93 -7.91
CA SER A 113 -21.34 6.00 -7.67
C SER A 113 -21.40 7.04 -8.79
N PRO A 114 -21.47 8.34 -8.47
CA PRO A 114 -21.45 9.40 -9.47
C PRO A 114 -20.05 9.69 -10.04
N LEU A 115 -19.00 9.07 -9.49
CA LEU A 115 -17.61 9.26 -9.93
C LEU A 115 -17.25 8.18 -10.95
N GLU A 116 -17.25 8.54 -12.22
CA GLU A 116 -17.00 7.60 -13.33
C GLU A 116 -15.51 7.48 -13.71
N GLU A 117 -14.67 8.43 -13.29
CA GLU A 117 -13.26 8.46 -13.67
C GLU A 117 -12.45 7.40 -12.91
N ALA A 118 -11.70 6.59 -13.69
CA ALA A 118 -10.80 5.58 -13.12
C ALA A 118 -9.58 6.26 -12.49
N GLN A 119 -9.48 6.20 -11.18
CA GLN A 119 -8.36 6.72 -10.41
C GLN A 119 -7.11 5.85 -10.54
N SER A 120 -5.93 6.42 -10.22
CA SER A 120 -4.64 5.73 -10.38
C SER A 120 -4.52 4.42 -9.60
N GLU A 121 -5.06 4.35 -8.38
CA GLU A 121 -5.07 3.12 -7.57
C GLU A 121 -5.91 2.00 -8.23
N LEU A 122 -6.98 2.37 -8.93
CA LEU A 122 -7.82 1.44 -9.65
C LEU A 122 -7.12 0.93 -10.91
N LEU A 123 -6.52 1.85 -11.70
CA LEU A 123 -5.78 1.51 -12.92
C LEU A 123 -4.56 0.62 -12.63
N ALA A 124 -3.86 0.85 -11.53
CA ALA A 124 -2.72 0.02 -11.12
C ALA A 124 -3.06 -1.46 -10.92
N ARG A 125 -4.35 -1.82 -10.76
CA ARG A 125 -4.80 -3.21 -10.58
C ARG A 125 -5.30 -3.87 -11.87
N THR A 126 -5.26 -3.18 -12.99
CA THR A 126 -5.70 -3.71 -14.28
C THR A 126 -4.59 -4.43 -15.05
N THR A 127 -3.33 -4.15 -14.73
CA THR A 127 -2.14 -4.71 -15.40
C THR A 127 -1.26 -5.45 -14.38
N PRO A 128 -1.31 -6.78 -14.34
CA PRO A 128 -0.47 -7.59 -13.46
C PRO A 128 1.03 -7.40 -13.74
N THR A 129 1.81 -7.40 -12.67
CA THR A 129 3.27 -7.30 -12.73
C THR A 129 3.95 -8.50 -12.06
N ILE A 130 5.24 -8.69 -12.31
CA ILE A 130 6.02 -9.73 -11.60
C ILE A 130 6.05 -9.47 -10.10
N TYR A 131 5.99 -8.21 -9.67
CA TYR A 131 6.00 -7.85 -8.26
C TYR A 131 4.75 -8.35 -7.54
N ASP A 132 3.59 -8.34 -8.20
CA ASP A 132 2.33 -8.87 -7.63
C ASP A 132 2.47 -10.36 -7.31
N VAL A 133 3.09 -11.13 -8.21
CA VAL A 133 3.36 -12.56 -8.03
C VAL A 133 4.29 -12.81 -6.83
N LEU A 134 5.37 -12.02 -6.71
CA LEU A 134 6.30 -12.13 -5.60
C LEU A 134 5.64 -11.74 -4.26
N ILE A 135 4.85 -10.67 -4.25
CA ILE A 135 4.10 -10.23 -3.07
C ILE A 135 3.11 -11.32 -2.65
N ALA A 136 2.39 -11.92 -3.60
CA ALA A 136 1.44 -13.00 -3.33
C ALA A 136 2.14 -14.23 -2.75
N PHE A 137 3.27 -14.64 -3.32
CA PHE A 137 4.03 -15.80 -2.86
C PHE A 137 4.61 -15.59 -1.45
N PHE A 138 5.35 -14.50 -1.24
CA PHE A 138 5.93 -14.21 0.07
C PHE A 138 4.87 -13.86 1.13
N GLY A 139 3.79 -13.18 0.72
CA GLY A 139 2.64 -12.92 1.58
C GLY A 139 1.96 -14.20 2.05
N GLY A 140 1.76 -15.16 1.14
CA GLY A 140 1.22 -16.49 1.45
C GLY A 140 2.13 -17.30 2.38
N ALA A 141 3.45 -17.28 2.13
CA ALA A 141 4.44 -17.92 2.99
C ALA A 141 4.47 -17.32 4.39
N ALA A 142 4.52 -15.98 4.49
CA ALA A 142 4.45 -15.27 5.77
C ALA A 142 3.14 -15.55 6.51
N GLY A 143 2.04 -15.61 5.75
CA GLY A 143 0.70 -15.88 6.27
C GLY A 143 0.60 -17.23 6.97
N ILE A 144 1.03 -18.30 6.33
CA ILE A 144 0.97 -19.64 6.93
C ILE A 144 1.94 -19.78 8.11
N ILE A 145 3.12 -19.18 8.04
CA ILE A 145 4.08 -19.18 9.15
C ILE A 145 3.49 -18.46 10.37
N ALA A 146 2.88 -17.29 10.16
CA ALA A 146 2.30 -16.51 11.26
C ALA A 146 1.11 -17.22 11.91
N LEU A 147 0.24 -17.87 11.11
CA LEU A 147 -0.88 -18.68 11.62
C LEU A 147 -0.42 -19.92 12.37
N SER A 148 0.76 -20.44 12.01
CA SER A 148 1.29 -21.66 12.62
C SER A 148 2.15 -21.39 13.87
N THR A 149 2.37 -20.14 14.27
CA THR A 149 3.28 -19.76 15.36
C THR A 149 2.51 -19.40 16.62
N ARG A 150 2.91 -19.99 17.78
CA ARG A 150 2.31 -19.74 19.11
C ARG A 150 2.35 -18.25 19.47
N GLY A 151 1.26 -17.75 20.05
CA GLY A 151 1.15 -16.40 20.57
C GLY A 151 1.14 -15.27 19.54
N ARG A 152 1.23 -15.59 18.23
CA ARG A 152 1.08 -14.64 17.11
C ARG A 152 -0.24 -14.80 16.36
N GLY A 153 -1.17 -15.59 16.91
CA GLY A 153 -2.48 -15.92 16.35
C GLY A 153 -3.46 -14.77 16.21
N GLY A 154 -2.96 -13.55 16.06
CA GLY A 154 -3.78 -12.45 15.56
C GLY A 154 -3.76 -12.46 14.04
N ASN A 155 -4.92 -12.61 13.41
CA ASN A 155 -5.14 -12.58 11.96
C ASN A 155 -4.63 -11.30 11.25
N VAL A 156 -4.03 -10.36 11.97
CA VAL A 156 -3.68 -9.03 11.48
C VAL A 156 -2.45 -9.07 10.58
N ILE A 157 -1.37 -9.76 10.98
CA ILE A 157 -0.10 -9.76 10.21
C ILE A 157 -0.24 -10.53 8.88
N PRO A 158 -0.76 -11.77 8.86
CA PRO A 158 -1.01 -12.49 7.62
C PRO A 158 -2.08 -11.81 6.76
N GLY A 159 -3.10 -11.24 7.40
CA GLY A 159 -4.20 -10.55 6.73
C GLY A 159 -3.73 -9.37 5.88
N VAL A 160 -2.80 -8.56 6.38
CA VAL A 160 -2.27 -7.40 5.65
C VAL A 160 -1.59 -7.82 4.35
N ALA A 161 -0.63 -8.74 4.42
CA ALA A 161 0.19 -9.11 3.26
C ALA A 161 -0.62 -9.82 2.17
N ILE A 162 -1.61 -10.65 2.54
CA ILE A 162 -2.46 -11.40 1.60
C ILE A 162 -3.62 -10.54 1.08
N ALA A 163 -4.25 -9.76 1.96
CA ALA A 163 -5.42 -8.96 1.58
C ALA A 163 -5.07 -7.84 0.59
N THR A 164 -3.84 -7.28 0.65
CA THR A 164 -3.36 -6.27 -0.32
C THR A 164 -3.33 -6.78 -1.75
N ALA A 165 -3.11 -8.08 -1.92
CA ALA A 165 -3.03 -8.71 -3.22
C ALA A 165 -4.39 -9.14 -3.80
N LEU A 166 -5.46 -9.23 -2.97
CA LEU A 166 -6.71 -9.88 -3.36
C LEU A 166 -7.90 -8.93 -3.50
N MET A 167 -8.08 -8.04 -2.53
CA MET A 167 -9.30 -7.24 -2.43
C MET A 167 -9.40 -6.14 -3.50
N PRO A 168 -8.37 -5.32 -3.75
CA PRO A 168 -8.44 -4.28 -4.76
C PRO A 168 -8.71 -4.80 -6.17
N PRO A 169 -8.08 -5.90 -6.63
CA PRO A 169 -8.41 -6.49 -7.91
C PRO A 169 -9.87 -6.90 -8.06
N LEU A 170 -10.51 -7.43 -6.99
CA LEU A 170 -11.94 -7.77 -7.04
C LEU A 170 -12.82 -6.53 -7.15
N CYS A 171 -12.48 -5.45 -6.44
CA CYS A 171 -13.19 -4.17 -6.56
C CYS A 171 -13.01 -3.57 -7.95
N THR A 172 -11.79 -3.62 -8.52
CA THR A 172 -11.51 -3.15 -9.88
C THR A 172 -12.23 -3.99 -10.94
N ALA A 173 -12.35 -5.31 -10.73
CA ALA A 173 -13.18 -6.15 -11.60
C ALA A 173 -14.65 -5.72 -11.54
N GLY A 174 -15.17 -5.41 -10.36
CA GLY A 174 -16.52 -4.85 -10.20
C GLY A 174 -16.70 -3.51 -10.91
N TYR A 175 -15.69 -2.63 -10.85
CA TYR A 175 -15.68 -1.38 -11.61
C TYR A 175 -15.74 -1.63 -13.12
N GLY A 176 -14.93 -2.56 -13.63
CA GLY A 176 -14.94 -2.92 -15.05
C GLY A 176 -16.30 -3.41 -15.55
N LEU A 177 -17.05 -4.17 -14.71
CA LEU A 177 -18.42 -4.58 -15.03
C LEU A 177 -19.40 -3.41 -14.97
N ALA A 178 -19.31 -2.55 -13.97
CA ALA A 178 -20.21 -1.41 -13.79
C ALA A 178 -20.10 -0.39 -14.91
N THR A 179 -18.87 -0.16 -15.42
CA THR A 179 -18.60 0.79 -16.51
C THR A 179 -18.64 0.17 -17.91
N GLY A 180 -18.89 -1.15 -18.02
CA GLY A 180 -18.87 -1.87 -19.30
C GLY A 180 -17.48 -2.05 -19.91
N GLN A 181 -16.40 -1.75 -19.17
CA GLN A 181 -15.03 -1.87 -19.64
C GLN A 181 -14.44 -3.24 -19.34
N LEU A 182 -14.73 -4.21 -20.22
CA LEU A 182 -14.32 -5.61 -20.01
C LEU A 182 -12.79 -5.80 -19.89
N ASN A 183 -11.99 -4.93 -20.48
CA ASN A 183 -10.54 -4.97 -20.32
C ASN A 183 -10.11 -4.79 -18.84
N PHE A 184 -10.77 -3.91 -18.10
CA PHE A 184 -10.52 -3.73 -16.67
C PHE A 184 -11.00 -4.93 -15.87
N PHE A 185 -12.16 -5.49 -16.22
CA PHE A 185 -12.64 -6.70 -15.58
C PHE A 185 -11.65 -7.86 -15.75
N PHE A 186 -11.28 -8.19 -16.99
CA PHE A 186 -10.40 -9.34 -17.25
C PHE A 186 -8.99 -9.11 -16.70
N GLY A 187 -8.44 -7.91 -16.79
CA GLY A 187 -7.12 -7.58 -16.23
C GLY A 187 -7.08 -7.75 -14.72
N ALA A 188 -8.04 -7.17 -14.01
CA ALA A 188 -8.12 -7.23 -12.57
C ALA A 188 -8.48 -8.64 -12.05
N PHE A 189 -9.41 -9.34 -12.71
CA PHE A 189 -9.77 -10.71 -12.36
C PHE A 189 -8.61 -11.68 -12.59
N TYR A 190 -7.83 -11.45 -13.62
CA TYR A 190 -6.61 -12.18 -13.91
C TYR A 190 -5.54 -11.98 -12.82
N LEU A 191 -5.32 -10.73 -12.37
CA LEU A 191 -4.43 -10.43 -11.26
C LEU A 191 -4.89 -11.13 -9.97
N PHE A 192 -6.18 -11.08 -9.66
CA PHE A 192 -6.77 -11.78 -8.52
C PHE A 192 -6.53 -13.30 -8.59
N PHE A 193 -6.72 -13.91 -9.77
CA PHE A 193 -6.52 -15.34 -9.98
C PHE A 193 -5.06 -15.75 -9.75
N ILE A 194 -4.10 -15.04 -10.35
CA ILE A 194 -2.66 -15.32 -10.16
C ILE A 194 -2.30 -15.24 -8.68
N ASN A 195 -2.69 -14.16 -8.02
CA ASN A 195 -2.38 -13.95 -6.60
C ASN A 195 -2.96 -15.09 -5.75
N THR A 196 -4.19 -15.51 -6.00
CA THR A 196 -4.83 -16.64 -5.32
C THR A 196 -4.04 -17.93 -5.48
N VAL A 197 -3.60 -18.25 -6.70
CA VAL A 197 -2.83 -19.47 -6.98
C VAL A 197 -1.47 -19.42 -6.26
N PHE A 198 -0.75 -18.30 -6.32
CA PHE A 198 0.56 -18.20 -5.69
C PHE A 198 0.51 -18.16 -4.17
N ILE A 199 -0.50 -17.53 -3.56
CA ILE A 199 -0.74 -17.60 -2.11
C ILE A 199 -1.03 -19.03 -1.68
N SER A 200 -1.92 -19.74 -2.38
CA SER A 200 -2.27 -21.13 -2.09
C SER A 200 -1.06 -22.06 -2.26
N LEU A 201 -0.26 -21.86 -3.30
CA LEU A 201 0.96 -22.61 -3.55
C LEU A 201 2.00 -22.37 -2.44
N ALA A 202 2.23 -21.13 -2.06
CA ALA A 202 3.15 -20.77 -0.98
C ALA A 202 2.70 -21.37 0.36
N THR A 203 1.39 -21.35 0.64
CA THR A 203 0.79 -21.99 1.82
C THR A 203 1.02 -23.49 1.79
N ALA A 204 0.77 -24.17 0.67
CA ALA A 204 0.98 -25.62 0.52
C ALA A 204 2.46 -26.02 0.70
N LEU A 205 3.38 -25.22 0.16
CA LEU A 205 4.82 -25.40 0.35
C LEU A 205 5.22 -25.18 1.81
N GLY A 206 4.69 -24.15 2.48
CA GLY A 206 4.92 -23.88 3.90
C GLY A 206 4.45 -25.05 4.79
N VAL A 207 3.24 -25.55 4.57
CA VAL A 207 2.67 -26.71 5.27
C VAL A 207 3.57 -27.95 5.09
N ARG A 208 4.03 -28.21 3.87
CA ARG A 208 4.95 -29.33 3.59
C ARG A 208 6.32 -29.14 4.24
N MET A 209 6.85 -27.93 4.27
CA MET A 209 8.10 -27.60 4.92
C MET A 209 8.01 -27.78 6.44
N MET A 210 6.87 -27.46 7.05
CA MET A 210 6.58 -27.71 8.47
C MET A 210 6.32 -29.19 8.77
N ARG A 211 6.18 -30.05 7.75
CA ARG A 211 5.96 -31.50 7.85
C ARG A 211 4.67 -31.89 8.53
N PHE A 212 3.56 -31.22 8.16
CA PHE A 212 2.22 -31.64 8.60
C PHE A 212 1.91 -33.04 8.08
N HIS A 213 1.15 -33.80 8.89
CA HIS A 213 0.71 -35.13 8.52
C HIS A 213 -0.29 -35.07 7.35
N TYR A 214 -0.24 -36.10 6.53
CA TYR A 214 -1.23 -36.26 5.47
C TYR A 214 -2.55 -36.74 6.06
N HIS A 215 -3.64 -36.27 5.46
CA HIS A 215 -4.98 -36.75 5.83
C HIS A 215 -5.09 -38.27 5.64
N GLU A 216 -5.51 -38.99 6.71
CA GLU A 216 -5.67 -40.42 6.69
C GLU A 216 -6.99 -40.80 6.02
N PHE A 217 -6.92 -41.64 5.00
CA PHE A 217 -8.09 -42.16 4.31
C PHE A 217 -8.41 -43.57 4.82
N LEU A 218 -9.72 -43.84 4.94
CA LEU A 218 -10.22 -45.15 5.38
C LEU A 218 -9.87 -46.33 4.42
N SER A 219 -9.49 -46.01 3.16
CA SER A 219 -9.07 -47.02 2.19
C SER A 219 -7.93 -46.50 1.30
N PRO A 220 -6.94 -47.35 0.94
CA PRO A 220 -5.82 -46.98 0.06
C PRO A 220 -6.27 -46.52 -1.35
N GLU A 221 -7.37 -47.06 -1.84
CA GLU A 221 -7.89 -46.71 -3.16
C GLU A 221 -8.47 -45.29 -3.18
N ARG A 222 -9.19 -44.90 -2.13
CA ARG A 222 -9.69 -43.51 -1.97
C ARG A 222 -8.54 -42.53 -1.81
N ALA A 223 -7.50 -42.91 -1.06
CA ALA A 223 -6.29 -42.10 -0.93
C ALA A 223 -5.61 -41.83 -2.28
N LYS A 224 -5.46 -42.88 -3.11
CA LYS A 224 -4.89 -42.76 -4.44
C LYS A 224 -5.74 -41.88 -5.37
N HIS A 225 -7.06 -42.09 -5.35
CA HIS A 225 -7.98 -41.28 -6.15
C HIS A 225 -7.99 -39.81 -5.72
N ALA A 226 -8.05 -39.54 -4.42
CA ALA A 226 -7.96 -38.21 -3.86
C ALA A 226 -6.67 -37.49 -4.27
N ARG A 227 -5.52 -38.15 -4.12
CA ARG A 227 -4.22 -37.62 -4.51
C ARG A 227 -4.14 -37.31 -6.01
N ASN A 228 -4.70 -38.16 -6.86
CA ASN A 228 -4.70 -37.94 -8.31
C ASN A 228 -5.57 -36.73 -8.69
N ILE A 229 -6.76 -36.57 -8.07
CA ILE A 229 -7.61 -35.37 -8.28
C ILE A 229 -6.91 -34.12 -7.81
N LEU A 230 -6.31 -34.14 -6.61
CA LEU A 230 -5.53 -33.01 -6.09
C LEU A 230 -4.39 -32.62 -7.02
N MET A 231 -3.59 -33.60 -7.46
CA MET A 231 -2.52 -33.38 -8.42
C MET A 231 -3.06 -32.76 -9.72
N LEU A 232 -4.17 -33.27 -10.25
CA LEU A 232 -4.79 -32.74 -11.45
C LEU A 232 -5.21 -31.26 -11.26
N ILE A 233 -5.85 -30.94 -10.14
CA ILE A 233 -6.27 -29.55 -9.83
C ILE A 233 -5.06 -28.64 -9.71
N VAL A 234 -4.02 -29.05 -8.95
CA VAL A 234 -2.78 -28.27 -8.77
C VAL A 234 -2.10 -28.02 -10.11
N ILE A 235 -1.96 -29.07 -10.94
CA ILE A 235 -1.36 -28.95 -12.27
C ILE A 235 -2.21 -28.02 -13.16
N ALA A 236 -3.53 -28.23 -13.20
CA ALA A 236 -4.44 -27.45 -14.01
C ALA A 236 -4.50 -25.95 -13.64
N THR A 237 -4.25 -25.62 -12.36
CA THR A 237 -4.20 -24.22 -11.91
C THR A 237 -2.81 -23.62 -11.98
N THR A 238 -1.78 -24.38 -11.66
CA THR A 238 -0.38 -23.88 -11.58
C THR A 238 0.22 -23.68 -12.97
N ILE A 239 -0.01 -24.60 -13.91
CA ILE A 239 0.57 -24.48 -15.26
C ILE A 239 0.12 -23.19 -15.95
N PRO A 240 -1.19 -22.86 -16.07
CA PRO A 240 -1.61 -21.59 -16.65
C PRO A 240 -1.05 -20.39 -15.90
N ALA A 241 -1.04 -20.41 -14.56
CA ALA A 241 -0.50 -19.30 -13.76
C ALA A 241 0.99 -19.08 -14.01
N VAL A 242 1.79 -20.15 -14.11
CA VAL A 242 3.22 -20.06 -14.46
C VAL A 242 3.41 -19.56 -15.88
N MET A 243 2.66 -20.10 -16.85
CA MET A 243 2.73 -19.62 -18.25
C MET A 243 2.41 -18.11 -18.34
N MET A 244 1.37 -17.68 -17.65
CA MET A 244 0.97 -16.28 -17.57
C MET A 244 2.07 -15.43 -16.90
N THR A 245 2.65 -15.89 -15.80
CA THR A 245 3.77 -15.22 -15.13
C THR A 245 4.99 -15.08 -16.04
N VAL A 246 5.36 -16.13 -16.75
CA VAL A 246 6.46 -16.10 -17.72
C VAL A 246 6.16 -15.06 -18.83
N ASN A 247 4.92 -14.99 -19.29
CA ASN A 247 4.53 -13.98 -20.27
C ASN A 247 4.64 -12.55 -19.71
N ILE A 248 4.18 -12.32 -18.50
CA ILE A 248 4.34 -11.02 -17.79
C ILE A 248 5.83 -10.64 -17.69
N ILE A 249 6.68 -11.59 -17.28
CA ILE A 249 8.13 -11.37 -17.17
C ILE A 249 8.72 -11.00 -18.53
N ARG A 250 8.38 -11.74 -19.60
CA ARG A 250 8.87 -11.46 -20.94
C ARG A 250 8.44 -10.08 -21.42
N THR A 251 7.17 -9.73 -21.25
CA THR A 251 6.65 -8.41 -21.60
C THR A 251 7.34 -7.31 -20.78
N SER A 252 7.51 -7.50 -19.49
CA SER A 252 8.19 -6.52 -18.62
C SER A 252 9.67 -6.31 -18.99
N ILE A 253 10.39 -7.40 -19.30
CA ILE A 253 11.78 -7.31 -19.78
C ILE A 253 11.83 -6.55 -21.12
N PHE A 254 10.94 -6.89 -22.04
CA PHE A 254 10.84 -6.24 -23.34
C PHE A 254 10.55 -4.74 -23.21
N GLU A 255 9.54 -4.34 -22.42
CA GLU A 255 9.21 -2.94 -22.19
C GLU A 255 10.35 -2.16 -21.52
N ASN A 256 11.02 -2.77 -20.54
CA ASN A 256 12.18 -2.16 -19.90
C ASN A 256 13.36 -2.03 -20.88
N GLY A 257 13.59 -3.02 -21.73
CA GLY A 257 14.55 -2.97 -22.83
C GLY A 257 14.24 -1.83 -23.81
N LEU A 258 12.97 -1.71 -24.20
CA LEU A 258 12.48 -0.66 -25.08
C LEU A 258 12.72 0.74 -24.48
N ARG A 259 12.35 0.95 -23.22
CA ARG A 259 12.55 2.24 -22.53
C ARG A 259 14.03 2.60 -22.45
N ARG A 260 14.90 1.64 -22.10
CA ARG A 260 16.38 1.85 -22.06
C ARG A 260 16.93 2.15 -23.44
N PHE A 261 16.52 1.42 -24.47
CA PHE A 261 16.93 1.67 -25.85
C PHE A 261 16.58 3.09 -26.29
N ILE A 262 15.33 3.50 -26.07
CA ILE A 262 14.87 4.84 -26.44
C ILE A 262 15.70 5.91 -25.70
N SER A 263 15.90 5.76 -24.40
CA SER A 263 16.61 6.75 -23.58
C SER A 263 18.11 6.83 -23.89
N SER A 264 18.74 5.70 -24.28
CA SER A 264 20.19 5.65 -24.52
C SER A 264 20.58 5.95 -25.97
N GLU A 265 19.80 5.41 -26.93
CA GLU A 265 20.18 5.44 -28.35
C GLU A 265 19.50 6.58 -29.13
N LEU A 266 18.26 6.92 -28.78
CA LEU A 266 17.44 7.87 -29.54
C LEU A 266 17.29 9.23 -28.87
N ALA A 267 17.45 9.32 -27.53
CA ALA A 267 17.39 10.59 -26.84
C ALA A 267 18.60 11.46 -27.19
N GLN A 268 18.33 12.69 -27.65
CA GLN A 268 19.35 13.71 -27.97
C GLN A 268 18.89 15.07 -27.47
N PRO A 269 19.81 15.99 -27.13
CA PRO A 269 19.46 17.37 -26.84
C PRO A 269 18.74 18.02 -28.02
N GLY A 270 17.50 18.44 -27.78
CA GLY A 270 16.63 19.04 -28.81
C GLY A 270 15.76 18.05 -29.57
N THR A 271 15.77 16.75 -29.26
CA THR A 271 14.82 15.75 -29.78
C THR A 271 13.93 15.25 -28.65
N GLN A 272 12.63 15.35 -28.83
CA GLN A 272 11.62 14.83 -27.90
C GLN A 272 10.91 13.64 -28.52
N ILE A 273 10.88 12.53 -27.81
CA ILE A 273 10.14 11.34 -28.24
C ILE A 273 8.72 11.45 -27.68
N LEU A 274 7.75 11.54 -28.57
CA LEU A 274 6.33 11.70 -28.23
C LEU A 274 5.66 10.37 -27.92
N SER A 275 5.99 9.35 -28.70
CA SER A 275 5.37 8.04 -28.57
C SER A 275 6.30 6.96 -29.12
N SER A 276 6.23 5.79 -28.52
CA SER A 276 6.87 4.58 -29.04
C SER A 276 5.87 3.43 -28.97
N GLY A 277 5.81 2.65 -30.03
CA GLY A 277 4.93 1.49 -30.12
C GLY A 277 5.60 0.36 -30.88
N THR A 278 5.30 -0.87 -30.52
CA THR A 278 5.76 -2.06 -31.24
C THR A 278 4.58 -2.73 -31.90
N ASP A 279 4.73 -3.06 -33.18
CA ASP A 279 3.81 -3.91 -33.89
C ASP A 279 4.38 -5.35 -33.91
N ALA A 280 3.72 -6.24 -33.17
CA ALA A 280 4.15 -7.63 -33.06
C ALA A 280 3.96 -8.41 -34.35
N ALA A 281 3.03 -8.01 -35.25
CA ALA A 281 2.74 -8.68 -36.52
C ALA A 281 3.83 -8.36 -37.55
N THR A 282 4.22 -7.10 -37.65
CA THR A 282 5.25 -6.63 -38.57
C THR A 282 6.65 -6.65 -38.00
N LYS A 283 6.78 -6.89 -36.67
CA LYS A 283 8.04 -6.76 -35.90
C LYS A 283 8.70 -5.39 -36.11
N GLU A 284 7.89 -4.35 -36.14
CA GLU A 284 8.34 -2.99 -36.35
C GLU A 284 8.26 -2.21 -35.02
N LEU A 285 9.37 -1.56 -34.64
CA LEU A 285 9.41 -0.59 -33.55
C LEU A 285 9.22 0.80 -34.14
N ARG A 286 8.04 1.40 -33.95
CA ARG A 286 7.74 2.75 -34.38
C ARG A 286 8.03 3.73 -33.28
N VAL A 287 8.88 4.71 -33.55
CA VAL A 287 9.21 5.80 -32.65
C VAL A 287 8.85 7.12 -33.31
N ILE A 288 7.95 7.87 -32.67
CA ILE A 288 7.55 9.19 -33.15
C ILE A 288 8.37 10.22 -32.38
N ALA A 289 9.21 10.96 -33.08
CA ALA A 289 10.08 11.97 -32.52
C ALA A 289 9.81 13.34 -33.14
N VAL A 290 9.99 14.41 -32.35
CA VAL A 290 9.82 15.80 -32.76
C VAL A 290 11.04 16.61 -32.32
N GLY A 291 11.39 17.62 -33.04
CA GLY A 291 12.55 18.48 -32.78
C GLY A 291 13.72 18.18 -33.71
N ARG A 292 14.94 18.17 -33.18
CA ARG A 292 16.16 17.94 -33.97
C ARG A 292 16.11 16.58 -34.65
N THR A 293 16.39 16.54 -35.96
CA THR A 293 16.31 15.31 -36.75
C THR A 293 17.33 14.27 -36.32
N ILE A 294 16.92 13.05 -36.05
CA ILE A 294 17.79 11.90 -35.82
C ILE A 294 18.36 11.48 -37.17
N THR A 295 19.67 11.62 -37.32
CA THR A 295 20.35 11.33 -38.60
C THR A 295 20.23 9.85 -38.98
N LYS A 296 20.26 9.55 -40.27
CA LYS A 296 20.19 8.16 -40.77
C LYS A 296 21.33 7.28 -40.25
N GLU A 297 22.51 7.88 -40.02
CA GLU A 297 23.67 7.19 -39.41
C GLU A 297 23.36 6.76 -38.00
N LYS A 298 22.73 7.64 -37.20
CA LYS A 298 22.35 7.32 -35.80
C LYS A 298 21.21 6.31 -35.74
N GLN A 299 20.22 6.39 -36.68
CA GLN A 299 19.18 5.39 -36.77
C GLN A 299 19.76 4.00 -37.09
N ARG A 300 20.78 3.95 -37.97
CA ARG A 300 21.47 2.71 -38.32
C ARG A 300 22.25 2.14 -37.12
N SER A 301 23.05 2.97 -36.46
CA SER A 301 23.77 2.57 -35.25
C SER A 301 22.82 2.11 -34.14
N ALA A 302 21.72 2.83 -33.91
CA ALA A 302 20.68 2.42 -32.96
C ALA A 302 20.06 1.07 -33.35
N SER A 303 19.77 0.86 -34.65
CA SER A 303 19.22 -0.42 -35.14
C SER A 303 20.20 -1.60 -34.93
N GLU A 304 21.48 -1.39 -35.08
CA GLU A 304 22.51 -2.40 -34.81
C GLU A 304 22.61 -2.73 -33.32
N ASN A 305 22.36 -1.77 -32.43
CA ASN A 305 22.41 -1.96 -30.97
C ASN A 305 21.11 -2.55 -30.38
N MET A 306 20.03 -2.68 -31.14
CA MET A 306 18.74 -3.17 -30.64
C MET A 306 18.83 -4.54 -29.95
N GLU A 307 19.72 -5.41 -30.42
CA GLU A 307 19.91 -6.75 -29.88
C GLU A 307 20.42 -6.70 -28.42
N HIS A 308 21.25 -5.74 -28.06
CA HIS A 308 21.75 -5.54 -26.69
C HIS A 308 20.65 -5.17 -25.68
N TYR A 309 19.55 -4.63 -26.17
CA TYR A 309 18.38 -4.25 -25.35
C TYR A 309 17.27 -5.30 -25.34
N GLY A 310 17.52 -6.49 -25.93
CA GLY A 310 16.52 -7.55 -26.02
C GLY A 310 15.44 -7.29 -27.08
N LEU A 311 15.70 -6.37 -28.01
CA LEU A 311 14.80 -6.00 -29.13
C LEU A 311 15.21 -6.67 -30.45
N GLY A 312 15.99 -7.75 -30.37
CA GLY A 312 16.43 -8.50 -31.54
C GLY A 312 15.27 -8.98 -32.40
N GLY A 313 15.37 -8.79 -33.70
CA GLY A 313 14.35 -9.17 -34.66
C GLY A 313 13.26 -8.12 -34.94
N TYR A 314 13.31 -6.96 -34.28
CA TYR A 314 12.49 -5.80 -34.61
C TYR A 314 13.25 -4.86 -35.56
N GLN A 315 12.51 -4.20 -36.44
CA GLN A 315 13.03 -3.15 -37.32
C GLN A 315 12.66 -1.76 -36.76
N LEU A 316 13.65 -0.85 -36.69
CA LEU A 316 13.42 0.48 -36.17
C LEU A 316 12.82 1.38 -37.29
N ALA A 317 11.63 1.89 -37.06
CA ALA A 317 10.99 2.91 -37.88
C ALA A 317 10.88 4.21 -37.10
N VAL A 318 11.70 5.19 -37.43
CA VAL A 318 11.64 6.53 -36.80
C VAL A 318 10.79 7.42 -37.70
N ILE A 319 9.65 7.84 -37.18
CA ILE A 319 8.76 8.79 -37.85
C ILE A 319 9.08 10.17 -37.28
N GLN A 320 9.70 11.00 -38.10
CA GLN A 320 9.93 12.40 -37.77
C GLN A 320 9.11 13.27 -38.70
N GLY A 321 8.19 14.04 -38.13
CA GLY A 321 7.43 15.03 -38.85
C GLY A 321 8.35 16.16 -39.28
N GLY A 322 8.61 16.32 -40.58
CA GLY A 322 9.08 17.59 -41.11
C GLY A 322 8.03 18.66 -40.77
N ALA A 323 8.52 19.83 -40.37
CA ALA A 323 7.73 20.94 -39.86
C ALA A 323 6.53 21.31 -40.78
N SER A 324 5.40 20.66 -40.64
CA SER A 324 4.13 21.24 -40.99
C SER A 324 3.48 21.76 -39.71
N ASP A 325 3.15 23.04 -39.71
CA ASP A 325 2.62 23.80 -38.55
C ASP A 325 1.40 23.12 -37.87
N SER A 326 0.67 22.29 -38.56
CA SER A 326 -0.49 21.56 -38.03
C SER A 326 -0.11 20.34 -37.19
N LEU A 327 1.00 19.63 -37.49
CA LEU A 327 1.53 18.52 -36.68
C LEU A 327 2.24 19.03 -35.45
N LEU A 328 2.93 20.18 -35.53
CA LEU A 328 3.51 20.87 -34.40
C LEU A 328 2.42 21.39 -33.45
N ALA A 329 1.33 21.92 -33.98
CA ALA A 329 0.18 22.36 -33.17
C ALA A 329 -0.54 21.19 -32.47
N LEU A 330 -0.73 20.05 -33.18
CA LEU A 330 -1.36 18.86 -32.60
C LEU A 330 -0.43 18.17 -31.57
N SER A 331 0.87 18.09 -31.85
CA SER A 331 1.84 17.51 -30.92
C SER A 331 2.07 18.40 -29.69
N SER A 332 2.03 19.72 -29.86
CA SER A 332 2.09 20.67 -28.72
C SER A 332 0.82 20.59 -27.87
N GLN A 333 -0.35 20.41 -28.48
CA GLN A 333 -1.61 20.20 -27.74
C GLN A 333 -1.64 18.87 -26.99
N LEU A 334 -1.14 17.78 -27.60
CA LEU A 334 -1.03 16.48 -26.92
C LEU A 334 0.05 16.48 -25.84
N ALA A 335 1.21 17.05 -26.11
CA ALA A 335 2.26 17.24 -25.13
C ALA A 335 1.79 18.14 -23.97
N GLN A 336 1.06 19.21 -24.29
CA GLN A 336 0.52 20.13 -23.30
C GLN A 336 -0.58 19.47 -22.43
N ARG A 337 -1.37 18.55 -22.98
CA ARG A 337 -2.33 17.75 -22.20
C ARG A 337 -1.64 16.71 -21.30
N VAL A 338 -0.61 16.04 -21.78
CA VAL A 338 0.16 15.06 -21.00
C VAL A 338 1.00 15.78 -19.94
N TYR A 339 1.67 16.89 -20.32
CA TYR A 339 2.43 17.72 -19.35
C TYR A 339 1.53 18.45 -18.36
N SER A 340 0.32 18.87 -18.75
CA SER A 340 -0.61 19.49 -17.79
C SER A 340 -1.10 18.49 -16.76
N GLN A 341 -1.39 17.25 -17.12
CA GLN A 341 -1.77 16.21 -16.16
C GLN A 341 -0.63 15.83 -15.22
N GLU A 342 0.58 15.68 -15.73
CA GLU A 342 1.78 15.37 -14.91
C GLU A 342 2.18 16.57 -14.03
N SER A 343 2.12 17.80 -14.58
CA SER A 343 2.39 19.03 -13.84
C SER A 343 1.28 19.38 -12.84
N GLU A 344 0.03 19.08 -13.11
CA GLU A 344 -1.07 19.21 -12.14
C GLU A 344 -0.90 18.21 -11.00
N HIS A 345 -0.50 16.98 -11.29
CA HIS A 345 -0.25 15.98 -10.25
C HIS A 345 0.97 16.34 -9.39
N GLN A 346 2.06 16.80 -10.01
CA GLN A 346 3.23 17.31 -9.27
C GLN A 346 2.88 18.56 -8.45
N LYS A 347 2.09 19.45 -9.01
CA LYS A 347 1.63 20.67 -8.30
C LYS A 347 0.67 20.35 -7.15
N LEU A 348 -0.17 19.33 -7.29
CA LEU A 348 -1.00 18.82 -6.19
C LEU A 348 -0.17 18.18 -5.08
N LEU A 349 0.88 17.41 -5.42
CA LEU A 349 1.82 16.85 -4.46
C LEU A 349 2.61 17.95 -3.74
N GLU A 350 3.10 18.96 -4.46
CA GLU A 350 3.80 20.11 -3.91
C GLU A 350 2.89 20.93 -2.98
N LEU A 351 1.67 21.25 -3.45
CA LEU A 351 0.66 21.94 -2.64
C LEU A 351 0.22 21.13 -1.40
N SER A 352 0.15 19.81 -1.50
CA SER A 352 -0.17 18.95 -0.36
C SER A 352 0.97 18.91 0.65
N ALA A 353 2.23 18.88 0.19
CA ALA A 353 3.41 18.97 1.04
C ALA A 353 3.52 20.35 1.72
N ASP A 354 3.28 21.42 0.98
CA ASP A 354 3.27 22.78 1.51
C ASP A 354 2.12 22.96 2.52
N ASN A 355 0.94 22.42 2.25
CA ASN A 355 -0.19 22.47 3.16
C ASN A 355 0.10 21.69 4.46
N ALA A 356 0.73 20.52 4.37
CA ALA A 356 1.18 19.76 5.53
C ALA A 356 2.24 20.54 6.34
N ALA A 357 3.20 21.17 5.68
CA ALA A 357 4.22 21.98 6.31
C ALA A 357 3.63 23.24 6.99
N LEU A 358 2.72 23.94 6.30
CA LEU A 358 2.01 25.09 6.86
C LEU A 358 1.12 24.71 8.04
N THR A 359 0.42 23.57 7.94
CA THR A 359 -0.41 23.05 9.05
C THR A 359 0.46 22.70 10.25
N GLN A 360 1.63 22.08 10.02
CA GLN A 360 2.59 21.80 11.09
C GLN A 360 3.13 23.09 11.73
N GLN A 361 3.41 24.11 10.93
CA GLN A 361 3.83 25.42 11.44
C GLN A 361 2.70 26.08 12.24
N LEU A 362 1.48 26.10 11.72
CA LEU A 362 0.30 26.65 12.40
C LEU A 362 0.07 25.96 13.75
N ASN A 363 0.08 24.63 13.78
CA ASN A 363 -0.06 23.86 15.01
C ASN A 363 1.06 24.17 16.02
N ALA A 364 2.26 24.49 15.56
CA ALA A 364 3.35 24.91 16.43
C ALA A 364 3.10 26.28 17.07
N TYR A 365 2.34 27.17 16.42
CA TYR A 365 1.95 28.48 16.97
C TYR A 365 0.71 28.39 17.86
N THR A 366 -0.31 27.65 17.45
CA THR A 366 -1.60 27.53 18.18
C THR A 366 -1.54 26.61 19.39
N ARG A 367 -0.54 25.73 19.46
CA ARG A 367 -0.41 24.72 20.52
C ARG A 367 -0.44 25.32 21.95
N CYS A 368 0.21 26.48 22.16
CA CYS A 368 0.20 27.12 23.46
C CYS A 368 -1.19 27.63 23.85
N GLU A 369 -1.97 28.09 22.88
CA GLU A 369 -3.33 28.58 23.04
C GLU A 369 -4.30 27.44 23.35
N GLU A 370 -4.24 26.35 22.57
CA GLU A 370 -5.04 25.14 22.77
C GLU A 370 -4.78 24.50 24.16
N VAL A 371 -3.50 24.39 24.54
CA VAL A 371 -3.13 23.86 25.84
C VAL A 371 -3.61 24.78 26.95
N ALA A 372 -3.48 26.11 26.82
CA ALA A 372 -3.93 27.06 27.82
C ALA A 372 -5.44 26.97 28.07
N GLU A 373 -6.24 26.76 27.02
CA GLU A 373 -7.68 26.52 27.16
C GLU A 373 -8.01 25.18 27.80
N ALA A 374 -7.34 24.11 27.36
CA ALA A 374 -7.58 22.76 27.85
C ALA A 374 -7.24 22.57 29.34
N ILE A 375 -6.18 23.24 29.83
CA ILE A 375 -5.73 23.12 31.24
C ILE A 375 -6.50 24.02 32.22
N ARG A 376 -7.37 24.92 31.74
CA ARG A 376 -8.15 25.84 32.58
C ARG A 376 -8.88 25.16 33.74
N PRO A 377 -9.65 24.07 33.56
CA PRO A 377 -10.34 23.40 34.65
C PRO A 377 -9.39 22.77 35.65
N GLU A 378 -8.27 22.20 35.19
CA GLU A 378 -7.26 21.57 36.04
C GLU A 378 -6.50 22.61 36.88
N LEU A 379 -6.18 23.76 36.26
CA LEU A 379 -5.51 24.88 36.94
C LEU A 379 -6.30 25.35 38.17
N ALA A 380 -7.63 25.48 38.03
CA ALA A 380 -8.51 25.93 39.09
C ALA A 380 -8.54 24.95 40.31
N VAL A 381 -8.41 23.64 40.01
CA VAL A 381 -8.45 22.60 41.04
C VAL A 381 -7.08 22.37 41.69
N LEU A 382 -6.02 22.27 40.87
CA LEU A 382 -4.69 21.89 41.34
C LEU A 382 -3.90 23.07 41.94
N PHE A 383 -4.11 24.28 41.39
CA PHE A 383 -3.37 25.48 41.80
C PHE A 383 -4.34 26.66 42.06
N PRO A 384 -5.18 26.58 43.08
CA PRO A 384 -6.19 27.60 43.39
C PRO A 384 -5.62 28.95 43.79
N ALA A 385 -4.32 29.07 44.03
CA ALA A 385 -3.61 30.31 44.24
C ALA A 385 -3.22 31.02 42.96
N VAL A 386 -3.25 30.35 41.78
CA VAL A 386 -2.94 30.96 40.49
C VAL A 386 -4.20 31.59 39.91
N ARG A 387 -4.21 32.90 39.79
CA ARG A 387 -5.34 33.68 39.26
C ARG A 387 -5.40 33.74 37.76
N SER A 388 -4.23 33.79 37.09
CA SER A 388 -4.14 33.85 35.65
C SER A 388 -2.86 33.16 35.16
N LEU A 389 -2.93 32.54 34.01
CA LEU A 389 -1.81 31.90 33.31
C LEU A 389 -1.82 32.31 31.86
N SER A 390 -0.67 32.75 31.35
CA SER A 390 -0.46 33.05 29.92
C SER A 390 0.72 32.21 29.44
N LEU A 391 0.54 31.47 28.37
CA LEU A 391 1.58 30.65 27.73
C LEU A 391 1.99 31.27 26.41
N ALA A 392 3.29 31.45 26.20
CA ALA A 392 3.82 31.97 24.95
C ALA A 392 5.12 31.23 24.58
N ARG A 393 5.27 30.93 23.29
CA ARG A 393 6.52 30.38 22.78
C ARG A 393 7.53 31.50 22.58
N THR A 394 8.67 31.40 23.23
CA THR A 394 9.71 32.43 23.26
C THR A 394 10.97 31.95 22.59
N VAL A 395 11.61 32.83 21.83
CA VAL A 395 12.91 32.61 21.24
C VAL A 395 13.90 33.55 21.91
N GLU A 396 14.92 32.98 22.57
CA GLU A 396 15.98 33.73 23.21
C GLU A 396 17.20 33.79 22.27
N VAL A 397 17.70 35.00 22.04
CA VAL A 397 18.91 35.24 21.26
C VAL A 397 19.96 35.77 22.24
N GLN A 398 21.08 35.05 22.36
CA GLN A 398 22.19 35.45 23.20
C GLN A 398 23.17 36.27 22.38
N ARG A 399 23.72 37.33 22.97
CA ARG A 399 24.61 38.29 22.29
C ARG A 399 25.94 37.66 21.86
N ASP A 400 26.41 36.67 22.60
CA ASP A 400 27.76 36.12 22.46
C ASP A 400 27.82 34.77 21.75
N THR A 401 26.68 34.22 21.32
CA THR A 401 26.61 32.93 20.61
C THR A 401 25.60 32.99 19.49
N THR A 402 25.85 32.24 18.39
CA THR A 402 24.89 32.07 17.29
C THR A 402 23.74 31.11 17.61
N ALA A 403 23.72 30.54 18.80
CA ALA A 403 22.70 29.59 19.21
C ALA A 403 21.44 30.31 19.67
N THR A 404 20.29 29.95 19.08
CA THR A 404 18.97 30.36 19.55
C THR A 404 18.38 29.30 20.45
N ARG A 405 17.89 29.70 21.61
CA ARG A 405 17.21 28.81 22.54
C ARG A 405 15.68 29.03 22.43
N ARG A 406 14.93 27.96 22.27
CA ARG A 406 13.46 28.00 22.19
C ARG A 406 12.89 27.37 23.44
N PHE A 407 11.95 28.04 24.08
CA PHE A 407 11.26 27.55 25.28
C PHE A 407 9.85 28.16 25.38
N VAL A 408 9.02 27.61 26.26
CA VAL A 408 7.70 28.17 26.56
C VAL A 408 7.83 29.05 27.80
N THR A 409 7.43 30.30 27.68
CA THR A 409 7.31 31.21 28.81
C THR A 409 5.91 31.11 29.38
N ALA A 410 5.81 30.77 30.66
CA ALA A 410 4.58 30.77 31.41
C ALA A 410 4.57 31.97 32.38
N VAL A 411 3.76 32.99 32.02
CA VAL A 411 3.54 34.15 32.87
C VAL A 411 2.30 33.90 33.74
N PHE A 412 2.46 33.91 35.02
CA PHE A 412 1.37 33.62 35.96
C PHE A 412 1.22 34.72 37.04
N ALA A 413 0.01 34.96 37.48
CA ALA A 413 -0.30 35.84 38.57
C ALA A 413 -0.87 35.01 39.74
N VAL A 414 -0.34 35.24 40.92
CA VAL A 414 -0.81 34.62 42.20
C VAL A 414 -1.76 35.59 42.90
N ASP A 415 -2.72 35.05 43.62
CA ASP A 415 -3.63 35.80 44.46
C ASP A 415 -2.92 36.19 45.77
N ASP A 416 -2.76 37.49 46.07
CA ASP A 416 -2.07 38.00 47.23
C ASP A 416 -2.69 37.53 48.56
N SER A 417 -3.90 37.01 48.54
CA SER A 417 -4.61 36.47 49.70
C SER A 417 -4.23 35.04 50.05
N LYS A 418 -3.45 34.35 49.19
CA LYS A 418 -3.09 32.94 49.32
C LYS A 418 -1.56 32.77 49.44
N SER A 419 -1.13 31.87 50.28
CA SER A 419 0.32 31.54 50.39
C SER A 419 0.80 30.79 49.15
N TRP A 420 1.89 31.28 48.57
CA TRP A 420 2.58 30.61 47.43
C TRP A 420 4.03 30.33 47.87
N THR A 421 4.39 29.07 47.89
CA THR A 421 5.72 28.61 48.33
C THR A 421 6.60 28.25 47.15
N SER A 422 7.92 28.10 47.38
CA SER A 422 8.84 27.59 46.35
C SER A 422 8.53 26.16 45.91
N ASP A 423 7.92 25.38 46.76
CA ASP A 423 7.49 24.01 46.49
C ASP A 423 6.30 23.99 45.54
N ASP A 424 5.35 24.92 45.69
CA ASP A 424 4.24 25.11 44.79
C ASP A 424 4.72 25.52 43.40
N ALA A 425 5.73 26.37 43.28
CA ALA A 425 6.31 26.78 42.01
C ALA A 425 6.98 25.59 41.28
N THR A 426 7.67 24.72 42.03
CA THR A 426 8.30 23.51 41.44
C THR A 426 7.24 22.53 40.93
N ARG A 427 6.20 22.24 41.72
CA ARG A 427 5.08 21.37 41.32
C ARG A 427 4.33 21.95 40.15
N PHE A 428 4.15 23.27 40.07
CA PHE A 428 3.51 23.94 38.96
C PHE A 428 4.32 23.84 37.65
N GLN A 429 5.64 23.97 37.79
CA GLN A 429 6.56 23.81 36.65
C GLN A 429 6.56 22.37 36.10
N GLU A 430 6.59 21.38 36.95
CA GLU A 430 6.56 19.95 36.57
C GLU A 430 5.23 19.58 35.89
N TRP A 431 4.11 20.07 36.46
CA TRP A 431 2.80 19.86 35.88
C TRP A 431 2.68 20.47 34.47
N LEU A 432 3.10 21.73 34.30
CA LEU A 432 3.13 22.39 32.99
C LEU A 432 4.03 21.68 32.00
N LYS A 433 5.21 21.20 32.44
CA LYS A 433 6.13 20.43 31.60
C LYS A 433 5.52 19.13 31.08
N THR A 434 4.73 18.46 31.89
CA THR A 434 3.99 17.25 31.50
C THR A 434 2.92 17.57 30.46
N ARG A 435 2.19 18.68 30.63
CA ARG A 435 1.12 19.11 29.71
C ARG A 435 1.65 19.65 28.38
N LEU A 436 2.82 20.25 28.38
CA LEU A 436 3.51 20.78 27.18
C LEU A 436 4.48 19.77 26.54
N SER A 437 4.37 18.48 26.90
CA SER A 437 5.12 17.36 26.27
C SER A 437 6.64 17.55 26.29
N GLY A 438 7.20 18.07 27.40
CA GLY A 438 8.64 18.11 27.63
C GLY A 438 9.36 19.35 27.12
N ASP A 439 8.66 20.37 26.60
CA ASP A 439 9.28 21.65 26.26
C ASP A 439 9.94 22.29 27.49
N SER A 440 11.05 22.98 27.30
CA SER A 440 11.66 23.78 28.38
C SER A 440 10.73 24.92 28.75
N ILE A 441 10.43 25.06 30.06
CA ILE A 441 9.50 26.10 30.56
C ILE A 441 10.23 27.06 31.47
N VAL A 442 10.01 28.34 31.24
CA VAL A 442 10.47 29.43 32.12
C VAL A 442 9.24 30.05 32.78
N LEU A 443 9.20 30.01 34.12
CA LEU A 443 8.13 30.61 34.90
C LEU A 443 8.47 32.08 35.21
N LEU A 444 7.56 32.98 34.91
CA LEU A 444 7.68 34.41 35.20
C LEU A 444 6.48 34.85 36.08
N PRO A 445 6.71 35.16 37.34
CA PRO A 445 5.65 35.73 38.19
C PRO A 445 5.34 37.15 37.76
N ARG A 446 4.07 37.43 37.57
CA ARG A 446 3.57 38.79 37.21
C ARG A 446 3.38 39.59 38.51
N THR A 447 4.24 40.54 38.78
CA THR A 447 4.09 41.50 39.89
C THR A 447 3.04 42.56 39.54
N GLN A 448 2.14 42.94 40.44
CA GLN A 448 0.99 43.82 40.17
C GLN A 448 1.29 45.30 39.77
N ALA A 449 2.54 45.67 39.50
CA ALA A 449 2.94 47.07 39.30
C ALA A 449 2.57 47.68 37.90
N ALA A 450 1.79 47.04 37.05
CA ALA A 450 1.59 47.50 35.64
C ALA A 450 0.11 47.68 35.21
N THR A 451 -0.83 47.94 36.13
CA THR A 451 -2.26 48.02 35.70
C THR A 451 -2.78 49.47 35.55
N THR A 452 -1.92 50.48 35.50
CA THR A 452 -2.39 51.89 35.39
C THR A 452 -2.15 52.55 34.00
N ALA A 453 -1.63 51.86 32.98
CA ALA A 453 -1.24 52.45 31.70
C ALA A 453 -2.05 52.02 30.47
N ALA A 454 -3.14 51.25 30.60
CA ALA A 454 -3.91 50.76 29.43
C ALA A 454 -5.41 51.16 29.50
N ARG A 455 -5.71 52.38 30.02
CA ARG A 455 -6.99 53.07 29.80
C ARG A 455 -6.70 54.55 29.46
N ARG A 456 -6.34 54.76 28.21
CA ARG A 456 -6.61 56.03 27.48
C ARG A 456 -6.70 55.74 26.01
#